data_88d1de2468a00699ebc809730de5f7b0
#
_entry.id   88d1de2468a00699ebc809730de5f7b0
#
_cell.length_a   1.000
_cell.length_b   1.000
_cell.length_c   1.000
_cell.angle_alpha   90.00
_cell.angle_beta   90.00
_cell.angle_gamma   90.00
#
_symmetry.space_group_name_H-M   'P 1'
#
loop_
_entity.id
_entity.type
_entity.pdbx_description
1 polymer ?
#
loop_
_entity_poly.entity_id
_entity_poly.type
_entity_poly.pdbx_seq_one_letter_code
_entity_poly.pdbx_strand_id
1 'polypeptide(L)'
;NPATNTFTAGPVMLEARALHTSTTLTSGQVLIAGGLTLLPIVNLPTVSSTSYLFNPSAGNFGLPTFFTGPRFLHSATALDNGKVLLAGGLSLDLSAFLQSGNIADIVIGTREDCLVYTPGVFFGTFATVPGMQVGRAGAAIAPLPNGGALVAGGFQLALDISNGEFIANLTETADIFAQGPNSITPTGSMSAPRLVPVTANLADGTVMVVGGGPLQAEIFQR
;
A
#
# COMPACT_ATOMS: atom_id res chain seq x y z
N ASN A 1 7.70 25.06 -4.61
CA ASN A 1 8.00 25.71 -5.88
C ASN A 1 9.50 25.60 -6.17
N PRO A 2 9.90 24.80 -7.18
CA PRO A 2 11.32 24.55 -7.47
C PRO A 2 12.06 25.81 -7.97
N ALA A 3 11.35 26.77 -8.53
CA ALA A 3 11.98 28.02 -8.99
C ALA A 3 12.34 28.97 -7.84
N THR A 4 11.64 28.86 -6.70
CA THR A 4 11.82 29.74 -5.54
C THR A 4 12.31 28.98 -4.31
N ASN A 5 12.46 27.63 -4.37
CA ASN A 5 12.80 26.77 -3.24
C ASN A 5 11.89 26.97 -2.02
N THR A 6 10.60 27.23 -2.25
CA THR A 6 9.63 27.51 -1.19
C THR A 6 8.48 26.53 -1.22
N PHE A 7 7.91 26.26 -0.04
CA PHE A 7 6.61 25.61 0.11
C PHE A 7 5.50 26.67 0.14
N THR A 8 4.41 26.37 -0.54
CA THR A 8 3.17 27.16 -0.49
C THR A 8 2.04 26.27 0.01
N ALA A 9 1.04 26.86 0.66
CA ALA A 9 -0.13 26.11 1.08
C ALA A 9 -0.82 25.46 -0.14
N GLY A 10 -1.10 24.18 -0.02
CA GLY A 10 -1.87 23.38 -1.00
C GLY A 10 -3.35 23.29 -0.60
N PRO A 11 -4.15 22.59 -1.42
CA PRO A 11 -5.55 22.31 -1.07
C PRO A 11 -5.65 21.39 0.16
N VAL A 12 -6.74 21.56 0.90
CA VAL A 12 -7.00 20.76 2.10
C VAL A 12 -7.59 19.41 1.70
N MET A 13 -7.01 18.33 2.21
CA MET A 13 -7.60 17.00 2.18
C MET A 13 -8.57 16.86 3.35
N LEU A 14 -9.76 16.28 3.13
CA LEU A 14 -10.81 16.19 4.15
C LEU A 14 -10.46 15.27 5.32
N GLU A 15 -9.44 14.44 5.18
CA GLU A 15 -9.05 13.45 6.17
C GLU A 15 -7.52 13.47 6.34
N ALA A 16 -7.06 13.83 7.54
CA ALA A 16 -5.63 13.74 7.87
C ALA A 16 -5.21 12.27 7.93
N ARG A 17 -4.06 11.93 7.35
CA ARG A 17 -3.61 10.53 7.29
C ARG A 17 -2.09 10.39 7.33
N ALA A 18 -1.66 9.25 7.87
CA ALA A 18 -0.27 8.83 7.90
C ALA A 18 -0.14 7.40 7.34
N LEU A 19 1.03 7.00 6.89
CA LEU A 19 1.30 5.65 6.39
C LEU A 19 0.38 5.21 5.23
N HIS A 20 -0.10 6.19 4.48
CA HIS A 20 -0.86 6.04 3.24
C HIS A 20 0.09 5.92 2.05
N THR A 21 -0.44 5.58 0.89
CA THR A 21 0.31 5.65 -0.37
C THR A 21 -0.12 6.86 -1.19
N SER A 22 0.84 7.38 -1.98
CA SER A 22 0.64 8.46 -2.93
C SER A 22 1.22 8.01 -4.28
N THR A 23 0.36 7.82 -5.27
CA THR A 23 0.74 7.24 -6.57
C THR A 23 0.33 8.16 -7.71
N THR A 24 1.30 8.61 -8.51
CA THR A 24 1.03 9.41 -9.71
C THR A 24 0.50 8.52 -10.83
N LEU A 25 -0.64 8.89 -11.39
CA LEU A 25 -1.25 8.23 -12.54
C LEU A 25 -0.67 8.77 -13.84
N THR A 26 -0.86 8.04 -14.94
CA THR A 26 -0.47 8.46 -16.30
C THR A 26 -1.15 9.77 -16.74
N SER A 27 -2.30 10.12 -16.15
CA SER A 27 -2.97 11.40 -16.35
C SER A 27 -2.28 12.59 -15.65
N GLY A 28 -1.25 12.35 -14.83
CA GLY A 28 -0.63 13.35 -13.97
C GLY A 28 -1.38 13.61 -12.65
N GLN A 29 -2.57 13.03 -12.47
CA GLN A 29 -3.28 13.08 -11.19
C GLN A 29 -2.56 12.19 -10.15
N VAL A 30 -2.83 12.43 -8.87
CA VAL A 30 -2.19 11.66 -7.78
C VAL A 30 -3.27 11.00 -6.94
N LEU A 31 -3.23 9.65 -6.89
CA LEU A 31 -4.07 8.86 -6.00
C LEU A 31 -3.44 8.80 -4.62
N ILE A 32 -4.17 9.23 -3.61
CA ILE A 32 -3.82 9.08 -2.19
C ILE A 32 -4.77 8.07 -1.59
N ALA A 33 -4.28 6.97 -1.04
CA ALA A 33 -5.14 5.86 -0.61
C ALA A 33 -4.77 5.31 0.78
N GLY A 34 -5.80 4.98 1.57
CA GLY A 34 -5.67 4.34 2.87
C GLY A 34 -4.91 5.17 3.90
N GLY A 35 -4.23 4.48 4.80
CA GLY A 35 -3.44 5.08 5.88
C GLY A 35 -4.15 5.06 7.23
N LEU A 36 -3.43 5.46 8.26
CA LEU A 36 -3.98 5.75 9.59
C LEU A 36 -4.63 7.13 9.59
N THR A 37 -5.78 7.24 10.20
CA THR A 37 -6.51 8.48 10.45
C THR A 37 -7.03 8.49 11.89
N LEU A 38 -7.73 9.53 12.28
CA LEU A 38 -8.34 9.65 13.60
C LEU A 38 -9.87 9.67 13.46
N LEU A 39 -10.56 8.96 14.33
CA LEU A 39 -12.00 9.11 14.48
C LEU A 39 -12.30 10.52 15.01
N PRO A 40 -13.12 11.33 14.30
CA PRO A 40 -13.22 12.78 14.55
C PRO A 40 -13.66 13.18 15.96
N ILE A 41 -14.46 12.35 16.64
CA ILE A 41 -15.05 12.71 17.94
C ILE A 41 -14.17 12.26 19.10
N VAL A 42 -13.53 11.11 18.99
CA VAL A 42 -12.80 10.47 20.09
C VAL A 42 -11.29 10.49 19.92
N ASN A 43 -10.79 11.01 18.80
CA ASN A 43 -9.37 11.06 18.44
C ASN A 43 -8.65 9.69 18.53
N LEU A 44 -9.38 8.60 18.35
CA LEU A 44 -8.78 7.27 18.32
C LEU A 44 -8.19 6.99 16.93
N PRO A 45 -6.99 6.40 16.86
CA PRO A 45 -6.43 5.93 15.62
C PRO A 45 -7.35 4.89 14.97
N THR A 46 -7.61 5.04 13.69
CA THR A 46 -8.34 4.06 12.87
C THR A 46 -7.70 3.96 11.51
N VAL A 47 -8.13 2.99 10.72
CA VAL A 47 -7.59 2.76 9.37
C VAL A 47 -8.59 3.26 8.34
N SER A 48 -8.10 4.10 7.45
CA SER A 48 -8.92 4.67 6.39
C SER A 48 -9.22 3.65 5.29
N SER A 49 -10.48 3.63 4.85
CA SER A 49 -10.96 2.92 3.66
C SER A 49 -11.27 3.87 2.50
N THR A 50 -10.69 5.07 2.54
CA THR A 50 -10.92 6.10 1.53
C THR A 50 -9.68 6.37 0.70
N SER A 51 -9.92 6.81 -0.53
CA SER A 51 -8.89 7.41 -1.39
C SER A 51 -9.35 8.75 -1.93
N TYR A 52 -8.39 9.61 -2.22
CA TYR A 52 -8.60 10.90 -2.86
C TYR A 52 -7.77 10.99 -4.12
N LEU A 53 -8.33 11.58 -5.15
CA LEU A 53 -7.62 11.90 -6.37
C LEU A 53 -7.29 13.39 -6.38
N PHE A 54 -6.01 13.74 -6.30
CA PHE A 54 -5.55 15.10 -6.45
C PHE A 54 -5.40 15.43 -7.94
N ASN A 55 -6.01 16.52 -8.37
CA ASN A 55 -5.84 17.05 -9.73
C ASN A 55 -4.90 18.26 -9.69
N PRO A 56 -3.66 18.15 -10.17
CA PRO A 56 -2.69 19.26 -10.12
C PRO A 56 -3.10 20.42 -11.05
N SER A 57 -3.79 20.17 -12.16
CA SER A 57 -4.25 21.21 -13.08
C SER A 57 -5.38 22.05 -12.48
N ALA A 58 -6.26 21.45 -11.68
CA ALA A 58 -7.33 22.14 -10.98
C ALA A 58 -6.92 22.63 -9.58
N GLY A 59 -5.79 22.14 -9.07
CA GLY A 59 -5.29 22.47 -7.73
C GLY A 59 -6.20 22.00 -6.59
N ASN A 60 -6.96 20.92 -6.77
CA ASN A 60 -7.91 20.43 -5.77
C ASN A 60 -7.94 18.90 -5.65
N PHE A 61 -8.53 18.42 -4.55
CA PHE A 61 -8.92 17.03 -4.38
C PHE A 61 -10.34 16.80 -4.88
N GLY A 62 -10.55 15.65 -5.55
CA GLY A 62 -11.88 15.13 -5.85
C GLY A 62 -12.58 14.63 -4.58
N LEU A 63 -13.82 14.16 -4.74
CA LEU A 63 -14.55 13.49 -3.67
C LEU A 63 -13.90 12.14 -3.32
N PRO A 64 -14.05 11.65 -2.07
CA PRO A 64 -13.47 10.38 -1.67
C PRO A 64 -14.11 9.21 -2.44
N THR A 65 -13.28 8.27 -2.83
CA THR A 65 -13.70 6.95 -3.30
C THR A 65 -13.43 5.94 -2.20
N PHE A 66 -14.43 5.10 -1.89
CA PHE A 66 -14.34 4.11 -0.83
C PHE A 66 -13.89 2.75 -1.39
N PHE A 67 -13.17 1.99 -0.57
CA PHE A 67 -12.79 0.61 -0.87
C PHE A 67 -12.99 -0.31 0.33
N THR A 68 -13.13 -1.59 0.06
CA THR A 68 -13.22 -2.61 1.09
C THR A 68 -11.84 -2.95 1.65
N GLY A 69 -11.79 -3.34 2.93
CA GLY A 69 -10.54 -3.68 3.58
C GLY A 69 -9.63 -2.48 3.82
N PRO A 70 -9.98 -1.64 4.83
CA PRO A 70 -9.14 -0.53 5.26
C PRO A 70 -7.71 -1.00 5.51
N ARG A 71 -6.71 -0.20 5.11
CA ARG A 71 -5.30 -0.59 5.13
C ARG A 71 -4.34 0.57 5.30
N PHE A 72 -3.24 0.31 5.98
CA PHE A 72 -2.09 1.22 6.10
C PHE A 72 -0.79 0.43 5.92
N LEU A 73 0.33 1.09 5.67
CA LEU A 73 1.59 0.44 5.30
C LEU A 73 1.46 -0.57 4.14
N HIS A 74 0.43 -0.41 3.30
CA HIS A 74 0.33 -1.12 2.04
C HIS A 74 1.28 -0.50 1.02
N SER A 75 1.60 -1.26 -0.01
CA SER A 75 2.40 -0.78 -1.13
C SER A 75 1.49 -0.45 -2.31
N ALA A 76 1.87 0.52 -3.13
CA ALA A 76 1.11 0.86 -4.33
C ALA A 76 2.01 1.26 -5.49
N THR A 77 1.59 0.89 -6.71
CA THR A 77 2.27 1.28 -7.95
C THR A 77 1.27 1.52 -9.08
N ALA A 78 1.60 2.47 -9.96
CA ALA A 78 0.86 2.65 -11.19
C ALA A 78 1.16 1.51 -12.18
N LEU A 79 0.15 1.08 -12.91
CA LEU A 79 0.22 0.07 -13.96
C LEU A 79 0.19 0.74 -15.34
N ASP A 80 0.68 0.04 -16.36
CA ASP A 80 0.75 0.56 -17.73
C ASP A 80 -0.59 0.99 -18.33
N ASN A 81 -1.70 0.38 -17.87
CA ASN A 81 -3.05 0.72 -18.29
C ASN A 81 -3.68 1.91 -17.56
N GLY A 82 -2.90 2.66 -16.79
CA GLY A 82 -3.36 3.80 -16.00
C GLY A 82 -4.10 3.45 -14.71
N LYS A 83 -4.20 2.17 -14.35
CA LYS A 83 -4.72 1.71 -13.06
C LYS A 83 -3.64 1.76 -11.99
N VAL A 84 -4.02 1.54 -10.74
CA VAL A 84 -3.08 1.45 -9.61
C VAL A 84 -3.32 0.15 -8.86
N LEU A 85 -2.26 -0.62 -8.65
CA LEU A 85 -2.27 -1.77 -7.74
C LEU A 85 -1.95 -1.29 -6.32
N LEU A 86 -2.79 -1.68 -5.35
CA LEU A 86 -2.52 -1.59 -3.92
C LEU A 86 -2.33 -3.02 -3.39
N ALA A 87 -1.22 -3.29 -2.72
CA ALA A 87 -0.89 -4.64 -2.26
C ALA A 87 -0.71 -4.69 -0.75
N GLY A 88 -1.40 -5.63 -0.10
CA GLY A 88 -1.23 -5.95 1.32
C GLY A 88 -1.54 -4.80 2.27
N GLY A 89 -0.68 -4.62 3.27
CA GLY A 89 -0.81 -3.65 4.34
C GLY A 89 -1.26 -4.27 5.66
N LEU A 90 -1.47 -3.42 6.65
CA LEU A 90 -2.05 -3.77 7.94
C LEU A 90 -3.49 -3.28 8.03
N SER A 91 -4.32 -4.02 8.74
CA SER A 91 -5.66 -3.62 9.18
C SER A 91 -5.67 -3.48 10.71
N LEU A 92 -6.56 -2.64 11.21
CA LEU A 92 -6.81 -2.45 12.63
C LEU A 92 -8.32 -2.56 12.85
N ASP A 93 -8.74 -3.49 13.67
CA ASP A 93 -10.12 -3.62 14.11
C ASP A 93 -10.24 -3.24 15.58
N LEU A 94 -11.01 -2.20 15.84
CA LEU A 94 -11.30 -1.67 17.16
C LEU A 94 -12.73 -1.99 17.62
N SER A 95 -13.51 -2.73 16.85
CA SER A 95 -14.94 -2.93 17.10
C SER A 95 -15.22 -3.58 18.47
N ALA A 96 -14.46 -4.59 18.84
CA ALA A 96 -14.59 -5.23 20.14
C ALA A 96 -14.07 -4.35 21.28
N PHE A 97 -12.94 -3.66 21.07
CA PHE A 97 -12.41 -2.69 22.03
C PHE A 97 -13.41 -1.57 22.36
N LEU A 98 -14.10 -1.02 21.36
CA LEU A 98 -15.08 0.05 21.56
C LEU A 98 -16.31 -0.41 22.38
N GLN A 99 -16.57 -1.71 22.44
CA GLN A 99 -17.65 -2.30 23.24
C GLN A 99 -17.19 -2.65 24.67
N SER A 100 -16.00 -3.22 24.80
CA SER A 100 -15.49 -3.75 26.08
C SER A 100 -14.62 -2.75 26.86
N GLY A 101 -13.97 -1.82 26.17
CA GLY A 101 -12.91 -0.98 26.72
C GLY A 101 -11.58 -1.73 26.98
N ASN A 102 -11.49 -3.00 26.61
CA ASN A 102 -10.31 -3.84 26.86
C ASN A 102 -9.33 -3.76 25.67
N ILE A 103 -8.11 -3.31 25.92
CA ILE A 103 -7.06 -3.19 24.88
C ILE A 103 -6.70 -4.55 24.25
N ALA A 104 -6.91 -5.67 24.97
CA ALA A 104 -6.69 -7.00 24.40
C ALA A 104 -7.66 -7.35 23.25
N ASP A 105 -8.76 -6.60 23.11
CA ASP A 105 -9.73 -6.77 22.02
C ASP A 105 -9.36 -5.99 20.75
N ILE A 106 -8.23 -5.30 20.72
CA ILE A 106 -7.69 -4.67 19.54
C ILE A 106 -7.05 -5.72 18.66
N VAL A 107 -7.54 -5.85 17.41
CA VAL A 107 -7.00 -6.81 16.44
C VAL A 107 -6.23 -6.08 15.35
N ILE A 108 -4.95 -6.39 15.22
CA ILE A 108 -4.11 -5.97 14.10
C ILE A 108 -3.91 -7.18 13.19
N GLY A 109 -4.25 -7.03 11.92
CA GLY A 109 -4.08 -8.08 10.92
C GLY A 109 -3.19 -7.65 9.77
N THR A 110 -2.46 -8.59 9.20
CA THR A 110 -1.71 -8.37 7.96
C THR A 110 -2.54 -8.86 6.78
N ARG A 111 -2.70 -8.00 5.78
CA ARG A 111 -3.53 -8.29 4.60
C ARG A 111 -2.74 -9.03 3.53
N GLU A 112 -3.36 -10.03 2.94
CA GLU A 112 -2.85 -10.75 1.76
C GLU A 112 -3.50 -10.27 0.47
N ASP A 113 -4.72 -9.68 0.57
CA ASP A 113 -5.46 -9.23 -0.60
C ASP A 113 -4.84 -7.97 -1.23
N CYS A 114 -5.06 -7.85 -2.53
CA CYS A 114 -4.70 -6.66 -3.31
C CYS A 114 -5.97 -5.98 -3.83
N LEU A 115 -5.84 -4.69 -4.15
CA LEU A 115 -6.88 -3.91 -4.80
C LEU A 115 -6.33 -3.30 -6.08
N VAL A 116 -7.16 -3.28 -7.11
CA VAL A 116 -6.88 -2.52 -8.34
C VAL A 116 -7.82 -1.33 -8.40
N TYR A 117 -7.24 -0.14 -8.32
CA TYR A 117 -7.95 1.11 -8.56
C TYR A 117 -8.03 1.37 -10.05
N THR A 118 -9.23 1.66 -10.54
CA THR A 118 -9.48 2.10 -11.93
C THR A 118 -9.98 3.54 -11.88
N PRO A 119 -9.25 4.51 -12.47
CA PRO A 119 -9.71 5.89 -12.55
C PRO A 119 -11.02 5.99 -13.33
N GLY A 120 -11.92 6.85 -12.90
CA GLY A 120 -13.17 7.17 -13.58
C GLY A 120 -13.27 8.67 -13.85
N VAL A 121 -14.30 9.07 -14.58
CA VAL A 121 -14.53 10.48 -14.95
C VAL A 121 -14.82 11.35 -13.70
N PHE A 122 -15.64 10.86 -12.80
CA PHE A 122 -16.00 11.55 -11.54
C PHE A 122 -15.47 10.83 -10.32
N PHE A 123 -15.56 9.50 -10.30
CA PHE A 123 -15.09 8.63 -9.23
C PHE A 123 -14.35 7.46 -9.85
N GLY A 124 -13.30 7.00 -9.17
CA GLY A 124 -12.69 5.73 -9.50
C GLY A 124 -13.43 4.56 -8.85
N THR A 125 -13.02 3.36 -9.18
CA THR A 125 -13.54 2.12 -8.58
C THR A 125 -12.39 1.25 -8.11
N PHE A 126 -12.65 0.43 -7.08
CA PHE A 126 -11.72 -0.57 -6.61
C PHE A 126 -12.29 -1.96 -6.88
N ALA A 127 -11.42 -2.85 -7.36
CA ALA A 127 -11.71 -4.26 -7.49
C ALA A 127 -10.70 -5.06 -6.64
N THR A 128 -11.20 -6.04 -5.89
CA THR A 128 -10.35 -6.96 -5.13
C THR A 128 -9.71 -7.97 -6.08
N VAL A 129 -8.43 -8.23 -5.84
CA VAL A 129 -7.66 -9.28 -6.52
C VAL A 129 -7.39 -10.38 -5.51
N PRO A 130 -7.35 -11.66 -5.92
CA PRO A 130 -6.95 -12.76 -5.06
C PRO A 130 -5.64 -12.49 -4.32
N GLY A 131 -5.50 -13.10 -3.15
CA GLY A 131 -4.40 -12.83 -2.24
C GLY A 131 -3.03 -13.28 -2.73
N MET A 132 -2.00 -12.60 -2.22
CA MET A 132 -0.61 -13.06 -2.26
C MET A 132 -0.47 -14.36 -1.47
N GLN A 133 0.59 -15.12 -1.71
CA GLN A 133 0.86 -16.35 -0.94
C GLN A 133 1.06 -16.08 0.56
N VAL A 134 1.51 -14.87 0.89
CA VAL A 134 1.75 -14.43 2.27
C VAL A 134 1.28 -12.99 2.40
N GLY A 135 0.46 -12.72 3.43
CA GLY A 135 0.08 -11.35 3.79
C GLY A 135 1.32 -10.55 4.17
N ARG A 136 1.41 -9.30 3.71
CA ARG A 136 2.60 -8.48 3.97
C ARG A 136 2.31 -6.99 4.04
N ALA A 137 2.99 -6.32 4.96
CA ALA A 137 3.03 -4.87 5.05
C ALA A 137 4.44 -4.38 4.74
N GLY A 138 4.57 -3.13 4.28
CA GLY A 138 5.85 -2.55 3.96
C GLY A 138 6.64 -3.32 2.90
N ALA A 139 5.97 -4.00 1.97
CA ALA A 139 6.62 -4.68 0.86
C ALA A 139 7.20 -3.67 -0.15
N ALA A 140 8.26 -4.04 -0.82
CA ALA A 140 8.68 -3.35 -2.04
C ALA A 140 7.70 -3.65 -3.17
N ILE A 141 7.41 -2.66 -4.00
CA ILE A 141 6.56 -2.83 -5.18
C ILE A 141 7.15 -2.10 -6.38
N ALA A 142 7.14 -2.74 -7.54
CA ALA A 142 7.60 -2.14 -8.79
C ALA A 142 6.69 -2.55 -9.95
N PRO A 143 6.36 -1.62 -10.88
CA PRO A 143 5.71 -1.99 -12.12
C PRO A 143 6.67 -2.84 -12.96
N LEU A 144 6.13 -3.84 -13.65
CA LEU A 144 6.85 -4.70 -14.58
C LEU A 144 6.46 -4.38 -16.03
N PRO A 145 7.35 -4.58 -16.98
CA PRO A 145 7.00 -4.52 -18.39
C PRO A 145 5.80 -5.43 -18.70
N ASN A 146 4.96 -5.01 -19.66
CA ASN A 146 3.74 -5.73 -20.09
C ASN A 146 2.60 -5.78 -19.04
N GLY A 147 2.51 -4.78 -18.17
CA GLY A 147 1.34 -4.55 -17.35
C GLY A 147 1.24 -5.44 -16.12
N GLY A 148 2.36 -5.76 -15.51
CA GLY A 148 2.42 -6.44 -14.23
C GLY A 148 3.00 -5.57 -13.13
N ALA A 149 3.13 -6.18 -11.94
CA ALA A 149 3.87 -5.60 -10.82
C ALA A 149 4.52 -6.70 -9.99
N LEU A 150 5.74 -6.46 -9.53
CA LEU A 150 6.42 -7.25 -8.52
C LEU A 150 6.05 -6.72 -7.13
N VAL A 151 5.75 -7.63 -6.19
CA VAL A 151 5.58 -7.33 -4.77
C VAL A 151 6.53 -8.23 -4.00
N ALA A 152 7.50 -7.68 -3.26
CA ALA A 152 8.56 -8.46 -2.66
C ALA A 152 8.88 -8.04 -1.22
N GLY A 153 9.17 -9.01 -0.35
CA GLY A 153 9.55 -8.78 1.03
C GLY A 153 8.44 -8.20 1.90
N GLY A 154 8.83 -7.41 2.89
CA GLY A 154 7.91 -6.87 3.87
C GLY A 154 7.81 -7.74 5.12
N PHE A 155 6.75 -7.55 5.91
CA PHE A 155 6.56 -8.27 7.17
C PHE A 155 5.09 -8.58 7.43
N GLN A 156 4.86 -9.64 8.20
CA GLN A 156 3.60 -9.90 8.86
C GLN A 156 3.67 -9.38 10.29
N LEU A 157 2.63 -8.72 10.75
CA LEU A 157 2.51 -8.30 12.13
C LEU A 157 1.41 -9.12 12.80
N ALA A 158 1.74 -9.73 13.93
CA ALA A 158 0.80 -10.38 14.83
C ALA A 158 0.93 -9.79 16.22
N LEU A 159 -0.17 -9.66 16.94
CA LEU A 159 -0.16 -9.34 18.36
C LEU A 159 -0.24 -10.66 19.15
N ASP A 160 0.79 -10.96 19.92
CA ASP A 160 0.72 -12.01 20.92
C ASP A 160 -0.03 -11.49 22.15
N ILE A 161 -1.30 -11.83 22.24
CA ILE A 161 -2.19 -11.37 23.32
C ILE A 161 -1.77 -11.92 24.69
N SER A 162 -1.05 -13.04 24.72
CA SER A 162 -0.67 -13.68 26.00
C SER A 162 0.38 -12.89 26.77
N ASN A 163 1.25 -12.17 26.08
CA ASN A 163 2.31 -11.36 26.68
C ASN A 163 2.25 -9.87 26.26
N GLY A 164 1.32 -9.50 25.36
CA GLY A 164 1.17 -8.15 24.86
C GLY A 164 2.27 -7.70 23.89
N GLU A 165 3.00 -8.64 23.29
CA GLU A 165 4.10 -8.35 22.37
C GLU A 165 3.66 -8.36 20.90
N PHE A 166 4.23 -7.45 20.13
CA PHE A 166 4.11 -7.48 18.67
C PHE A 166 5.21 -8.37 18.07
N ILE A 167 4.79 -9.37 17.32
CA ILE A 167 5.69 -10.25 16.56
C ILE A 167 5.68 -9.80 15.11
N ALA A 168 6.85 -9.38 14.62
CA ALA A 168 7.06 -9.06 13.21
C ALA A 168 7.84 -10.20 12.53
N ASN A 169 7.17 -10.96 11.67
CA ASN A 169 7.78 -12.00 10.86
C ASN A 169 8.14 -11.41 9.48
N LEU A 170 9.43 -11.31 9.21
CA LEU A 170 9.91 -10.83 7.91
C LEU A 170 9.77 -11.93 6.87
N THR A 171 9.61 -11.52 5.60
CA THR A 171 9.51 -12.48 4.49
C THR A 171 10.49 -12.16 3.36
N GLU A 172 11.04 -13.22 2.76
CA GLU A 172 11.83 -13.18 1.52
C GLU A 172 10.97 -13.45 0.29
N THR A 173 9.71 -13.86 0.47
CA THR A 173 8.86 -14.24 -0.65
C THR A 173 8.49 -13.06 -1.54
N ALA A 174 8.20 -13.37 -2.80
CA ALA A 174 7.73 -12.39 -3.77
C ALA A 174 6.57 -12.95 -4.59
N ASP A 175 5.71 -12.04 -5.05
CA ASP A 175 4.56 -12.34 -5.89
C ASP A 175 4.55 -11.42 -7.11
N ILE A 176 4.00 -11.90 -8.22
CA ILE A 176 3.76 -11.13 -9.43
C ILE A 176 2.26 -10.92 -9.61
N PHE A 177 1.86 -9.67 -9.71
CA PHE A 177 0.56 -9.30 -10.23
C PHE A 177 0.60 -9.29 -11.76
N ALA A 178 -0.37 -9.94 -12.40
CA ALA A 178 -0.57 -9.95 -13.84
C ALA A 178 -1.87 -9.21 -14.20
N GLN A 179 -1.75 -8.10 -14.92
CA GLN A 179 -2.85 -7.18 -15.23
C GLN A 179 -3.92 -7.82 -16.15
N GLY A 180 -3.50 -8.64 -17.14
CA GLY A 180 -4.44 -9.26 -18.07
C GLY A 180 -5.47 -10.16 -17.40
N PRO A 181 -5.04 -11.20 -16.66
CA PRO A 181 -5.94 -12.06 -15.89
C PRO A 181 -6.42 -11.43 -14.57
N ASN A 182 -5.89 -10.27 -14.17
CA ASN A 182 -6.15 -9.62 -12.88
C ASN A 182 -5.91 -10.59 -11.71
N SER A 183 -4.76 -11.26 -11.73
CA SER A 183 -4.37 -12.30 -10.78
C SER A 183 -3.01 -12.01 -10.18
N ILE A 184 -2.75 -12.61 -9.02
CA ILE A 184 -1.45 -12.59 -8.38
C ILE A 184 -0.95 -14.01 -8.19
N THR A 185 0.33 -14.24 -8.43
CA THR A 185 0.95 -15.56 -8.35
C THR A 185 2.32 -15.47 -7.70
N PRO A 186 2.71 -16.47 -6.91
CA PRO A 186 4.07 -16.56 -6.38
C PRO A 186 5.13 -16.55 -7.47
N THR A 187 6.29 -15.97 -7.15
CA THR A 187 7.51 -16.04 -7.97
C THR A 187 8.71 -16.48 -7.12
N GLY A 188 9.90 -16.44 -7.66
CA GLY A 188 11.14 -16.76 -6.92
C GLY A 188 11.31 -15.84 -5.71
N SER A 189 11.75 -16.42 -4.59
CA SER A 189 12.04 -15.68 -3.36
C SER A 189 13.38 -14.97 -3.44
N MET A 190 13.54 -13.91 -2.67
CA MET A 190 14.85 -13.29 -2.39
C MET A 190 15.69 -14.25 -1.56
N SER A 191 17.01 -14.00 -1.50
CA SER A 191 17.96 -14.81 -0.72
C SER A 191 17.78 -14.68 0.79
N ALA A 192 17.14 -13.60 1.24
CA ALA A 192 16.85 -13.35 2.66
C ALA A 192 15.65 -12.39 2.82
N PRO A 193 14.97 -12.44 3.98
CA PRO A 193 13.87 -11.56 4.29
C PRO A 193 14.31 -10.10 4.38
N ARG A 194 13.42 -9.17 4.01
CA ARG A 194 13.69 -7.73 3.98
C ARG A 194 12.54 -6.92 4.59
N LEU A 195 12.87 -6.09 5.58
CA LEU A 195 11.95 -5.16 6.23
C LEU A 195 11.89 -3.86 5.43
N VAL A 196 10.72 -3.50 4.92
CA VAL A 196 10.48 -2.25 4.18
C VAL A 196 11.57 -1.98 3.11
N PRO A 197 11.83 -2.97 2.21
CA PRO A 197 12.76 -2.75 1.11
C PRO A 197 12.19 -1.74 0.11
N VAL A 198 13.05 -1.21 -0.74
CA VAL A 198 12.67 -0.35 -1.85
C VAL A 198 13.05 -0.98 -3.19
N THR A 199 12.39 -0.55 -4.25
CA THR A 199 12.68 -1.02 -5.61
C THR A 199 13.12 0.12 -6.51
N ALA A 200 13.92 -0.23 -7.51
CA ALA A 200 14.21 0.62 -8.65
C ALA A 200 14.12 -0.21 -9.95
N ASN A 201 13.36 0.30 -10.92
CA ASN A 201 13.34 -0.28 -12.26
C ASN A 201 14.63 0.10 -12.98
N LEU A 202 15.31 -0.90 -13.57
CA LEU A 202 16.52 -0.69 -14.35
C LEU A 202 16.19 -0.56 -15.85
N ALA A 203 17.12 0.02 -16.59
CA ALA A 203 16.91 0.34 -18.00
C ALA A 203 16.72 -0.90 -18.89
N ASP A 204 17.19 -2.07 -18.44
CA ASP A 204 17.03 -3.37 -19.11
C ASP A 204 15.69 -4.06 -18.82
N GLY A 205 14.81 -3.43 -18.03
CA GLY A 205 13.52 -3.97 -17.62
C GLY A 205 13.55 -4.88 -16.38
N THR A 206 14.73 -5.08 -15.78
CA THR A 206 14.85 -5.78 -14.50
C THR A 206 14.50 -4.86 -13.33
N VAL A 207 14.27 -5.44 -12.14
CA VAL A 207 13.95 -4.69 -10.92
C VAL A 207 15.01 -4.96 -9.86
N MET A 208 15.64 -3.90 -9.39
CA MET A 208 16.51 -3.98 -8.21
C MET A 208 15.68 -3.86 -6.94
N VAL A 209 15.91 -4.76 -5.98
CA VAL A 209 15.35 -4.72 -4.61
C VAL A 209 16.51 -4.48 -3.64
N VAL A 210 16.39 -3.44 -2.81
CA VAL A 210 17.49 -3.04 -1.93
C VAL A 210 16.99 -2.56 -0.56
N GLY A 211 17.83 -2.73 0.45
CA GLY A 211 17.55 -2.31 1.83
C GLY A 211 16.71 -3.32 2.63
N GLY A 212 16.46 -2.98 3.87
CA GLY A 212 15.61 -3.73 4.78
C GLY A 212 16.15 -5.08 5.26
N GLY A 213 17.39 -5.44 4.95
CA GLY A 213 18.00 -6.74 5.27
C GLY A 213 19.48 -6.77 4.94
N PRO A 214 19.97 -7.80 4.23
CA PRO A 214 21.38 -7.92 3.86
C PRO A 214 21.90 -6.69 3.12
N LEU A 215 23.20 -6.46 3.21
CA LEU A 215 23.86 -5.33 2.52
C LEU A 215 23.77 -5.43 1.00
N GLN A 216 23.64 -6.65 0.49
CA GLN A 216 23.59 -6.92 -0.95
C GLN A 216 22.20 -6.62 -1.52
N ALA A 217 22.15 -5.87 -2.62
CA ALA A 217 20.94 -5.73 -3.43
C ALA A 217 20.68 -7.03 -4.23
N GLU A 218 19.42 -7.26 -4.57
CA GLU A 218 19.03 -8.38 -5.43
C GLU A 218 18.36 -7.85 -6.70
N ILE A 219 18.55 -8.58 -7.81
CA ILE A 219 17.97 -8.22 -9.10
C ILE A 219 16.93 -9.26 -9.47
N PHE A 220 15.69 -8.81 -9.60
CA PHE A 220 14.61 -9.62 -10.14
C PHE A 220 14.65 -9.58 -11.67
N GLN A 221 14.73 -10.74 -12.29
CA GLN A 221 14.68 -10.96 -13.73
C GLN A 221 13.47 -11.83 -14.05
N ARG A 222 12.66 -11.41 -15.02
CA ARG A 222 11.46 -12.14 -15.45
C ARG A 222 11.75 -12.97 -16.69
#